data_cca2e3e972bec157fa84eb26fdc9ef75
#
_entry.id   cca2e3e972bec157fa84eb26fdc9ef75
#
_cell.length_a   1.000
_cell.length_b   1.000
_cell.length_c   1.000
_cell.angle_alpha   90.00
_cell.angle_beta   90.00
_cell.angle_gamma   90.00
#
_symmetry.space_group_name_H-M   'P 1'
#
loop_
_entity.id
_entity.type
_entity.pdbx_description
1 polymer ?
#
loop_
_entity_poly.entity_id
_entity_poly.type
_entity_poly.pdbx_seq_one_letter_code
_entity_poly.pdbx_strand_id
1 'polypeptide(L)'
;MSHPLRREMLRHLGEHGTASSTTLAEALGESTGTTSYHLRVLADAGVIEEVPGQTNGRERWWQTVLVDLREPDYDSLSPQDRAALDEWRASQIPGELALVNRFVREVRKHGGWAKSSRAVGYYTAEDLDAFFNDYMALLFKYGHTAKDAPPGARPMQLRMFYIPDEPAEPEEIGQLASRDCRLRM
;
A
#
# COMPACT_ATOMS: atom_id res chain seq x y z
N MET A 1 -5.53 -7.24 -9.92
CA MET A 1 -4.09 -7.00 -9.62
C MET A 1 -3.32 -8.23 -9.11
N SER A 2 -3.89 -9.42 -9.12
CA SER A 2 -3.34 -10.65 -8.52
C SER A 2 -2.07 -11.25 -9.17
N HIS A 3 -1.69 -10.84 -10.38
CA HIS A 3 -0.56 -11.43 -11.08
C HIS A 3 0.79 -11.07 -10.41
N PRO A 4 1.66 -12.04 -10.05
CA PRO A 4 2.93 -11.77 -9.33
C PRO A 4 3.82 -10.76 -10.04
N LEU A 5 3.99 -10.89 -11.36
CA LEU A 5 4.84 -10.00 -12.15
C LEU A 5 4.35 -8.54 -12.08
N ARG A 6 3.03 -8.28 -12.11
CA ARG A 6 2.51 -6.90 -11.98
C ARG A 6 2.90 -6.26 -10.65
N ARG A 7 2.92 -7.03 -9.56
CA ARG A 7 3.35 -6.54 -8.24
C ARG A 7 4.84 -6.18 -8.24
N GLU A 8 5.67 -7.01 -8.85
CA GLU A 8 7.10 -6.73 -8.96
C GLU A 8 7.37 -5.50 -9.84
N MET A 9 6.62 -5.34 -10.92
CA MET A 9 6.69 -4.14 -11.77
C MET A 9 6.30 -2.88 -10.99
N LEU A 10 5.19 -2.90 -10.23
CA LEU A 10 4.77 -1.78 -9.38
C LEU A 10 5.80 -1.49 -8.28
N ARG A 11 6.37 -2.53 -7.68
CA ARG A 11 7.44 -2.36 -6.69
C ARG A 11 8.66 -1.69 -7.32
N HIS A 12 9.09 -2.16 -8.49
CA HIS A 12 10.24 -1.57 -9.22
C HIS A 12 9.98 -0.10 -9.55
N LEU A 13 8.79 0.23 -10.09
CA LEU A 13 8.40 1.61 -10.39
C LEU A 13 8.36 2.48 -9.12
N GLY A 14 7.86 1.95 -8.01
CA GLY A 14 7.85 2.66 -6.73
C GLY A 14 9.24 2.92 -6.14
N GLU A 15 10.18 2.01 -6.37
CA GLU A 15 11.56 2.12 -5.87
C GLU A 15 12.46 2.99 -6.75
N HIS A 16 12.25 2.98 -8.08
CA HIS A 16 13.13 3.61 -9.07
C HIS A 16 12.49 4.83 -9.76
N GLY A 17 11.21 5.07 -9.51
CA GLY A 17 10.46 6.22 -10.04
C GLY A 17 9.86 5.94 -11.41
N THR A 18 10.67 5.79 -12.44
CA THR A 18 10.19 5.56 -13.81
C THR A 18 10.89 4.36 -14.44
N ALA A 19 10.18 3.62 -15.31
CA ALA A 19 10.78 2.55 -16.10
C ALA A 19 10.04 2.36 -17.42
N SER A 20 10.76 1.86 -18.43
CA SER A 20 10.20 1.40 -19.69
C SER A 20 9.93 -0.11 -19.66
N SER A 21 9.27 -0.64 -20.70
CA SER A 21 9.09 -2.08 -20.84
C SER A 21 10.42 -2.83 -20.94
N THR A 22 11.42 -2.25 -21.57
CA THR A 22 12.76 -2.82 -21.69
C THR A 22 13.46 -2.83 -20.33
N THR A 23 13.46 -1.71 -19.62
CA THR A 23 14.05 -1.61 -18.27
C THR A 23 13.45 -2.64 -17.32
N LEU A 24 12.12 -2.80 -17.34
CA LEU A 24 11.43 -3.78 -16.50
C LEU A 24 11.73 -5.22 -16.93
N ALA A 25 11.84 -5.49 -18.23
CA ALA A 25 12.18 -6.82 -18.74
C ALA A 25 13.57 -7.25 -18.26
N GLU A 26 14.55 -6.37 -18.35
CA GLU A 26 15.92 -6.61 -17.87
C GLU A 26 15.96 -6.81 -16.35
N ALA A 27 15.28 -5.94 -15.60
CA ALA A 27 15.29 -5.98 -14.13
C ALA A 27 14.59 -7.23 -13.55
N LEU A 28 13.56 -7.75 -14.24
CA LEU A 28 12.72 -8.83 -13.75
C LEU A 28 12.96 -10.17 -14.45
N GLY A 29 13.90 -10.23 -15.42
CA GLY A 29 14.22 -11.45 -16.15
C GLY A 29 13.10 -11.89 -17.10
N GLU A 30 12.34 -10.95 -17.64
CA GLU A 30 11.16 -11.19 -18.48
C GLU A 30 11.37 -10.73 -19.92
N SER A 31 10.43 -11.06 -20.82
CA SER A 31 10.45 -10.52 -22.18
C SER A 31 9.82 -9.12 -22.22
N THR A 32 10.29 -8.26 -23.15
CA THR A 32 9.69 -6.94 -23.39
C THR A 32 8.22 -7.02 -23.81
N GLY A 33 7.83 -8.11 -24.49
CA GLY A 33 6.43 -8.38 -24.84
C GLY A 33 5.57 -8.61 -23.62
N THR A 34 6.05 -9.43 -22.67
CA THR A 34 5.39 -9.72 -21.41
C THR A 34 5.23 -8.44 -20.57
N THR A 35 6.31 -7.70 -20.38
CA THR A 35 6.27 -6.45 -19.60
C THR A 35 5.38 -5.38 -20.25
N SER A 36 5.42 -5.22 -21.58
CA SER A 36 4.54 -4.30 -22.31
C SER A 36 3.05 -4.66 -22.15
N TYR A 37 2.71 -5.95 -22.17
CA TYR A 37 1.34 -6.40 -21.92
C TYR A 37 0.88 -6.01 -20.51
N HIS A 38 1.70 -6.33 -19.51
CA HIS A 38 1.35 -6.05 -18.11
C HIS A 38 1.33 -4.55 -17.79
N LEU A 39 2.19 -3.73 -18.42
CA LEU A 39 2.13 -2.27 -18.31
C LEU A 39 0.80 -1.72 -18.81
N ARG A 40 0.27 -2.22 -19.94
CA ARG A 40 -1.06 -1.79 -20.43
C ARG A 40 -2.15 -2.14 -19.41
N VAL A 41 -2.14 -3.36 -18.86
CA VAL A 41 -3.11 -3.78 -17.86
C VAL A 41 -3.04 -2.90 -16.60
N LEU A 42 -1.84 -2.51 -16.17
CA LEU A 42 -1.65 -1.60 -15.04
C LEU A 42 -2.11 -0.17 -15.36
N ALA A 43 -1.87 0.30 -16.57
CA ALA A 43 -2.33 1.61 -17.03
C ALA A 43 -3.85 1.66 -17.17
N ASP A 44 -4.47 0.62 -17.75
CA ASP A 44 -5.93 0.49 -17.86
C ASP A 44 -6.60 0.46 -16.47
N ALA A 45 -5.90 -0.07 -15.46
CA ALA A 45 -6.33 -0.05 -14.06
C ALA A 45 -6.05 1.31 -13.35
N GLY A 46 -5.43 2.28 -14.02
CA GLY A 46 -5.15 3.62 -13.48
C GLY A 46 -4.10 3.66 -12.37
N VAL A 47 -3.29 2.59 -12.17
CA VAL A 47 -2.27 2.54 -11.11
C VAL A 47 -0.89 2.99 -11.57
N ILE A 48 -0.71 3.11 -12.89
CA ILE A 48 0.45 3.73 -13.52
C ILE A 48 0.00 4.66 -14.64
N GLU A 49 0.84 5.61 -15.01
CA GLU A 49 0.63 6.52 -16.13
C GLU A 49 1.91 6.63 -16.97
N GLU A 50 1.75 7.06 -18.23
CA GLU A 50 2.88 7.35 -19.11
C GLU A 50 3.50 8.70 -18.71
N VAL A 51 4.83 8.75 -18.67
CA VAL A 51 5.58 9.98 -18.36
C VAL A 51 5.72 10.82 -19.62
N PRO A 52 5.09 12.01 -19.71
CA PRO A 52 5.18 12.86 -20.88
C PRO A 52 6.62 13.34 -21.12
N GLY A 53 7.05 13.30 -22.38
CA GLY A 53 8.34 13.89 -22.80
C GLY A 53 9.60 13.08 -22.46
N GLN A 54 9.47 11.96 -21.76
CA GLN A 54 10.58 11.06 -21.51
C GLN A 54 10.58 9.95 -22.59
N THR A 55 10.94 10.33 -23.81
CA THR A 55 11.00 9.41 -24.93
C THR A 55 12.43 9.31 -25.45
N ASN A 56 13.07 8.16 -25.26
CA ASN A 56 14.21 7.75 -26.07
C ASN A 56 13.68 7.04 -27.32
N GLY A 57 13.30 7.82 -28.36
CA GLY A 57 12.76 7.28 -29.58
C GLY A 57 11.29 6.84 -29.46
N ARG A 58 10.98 5.54 -29.66
CA ARG A 58 9.62 4.96 -29.61
C ARG A 58 9.27 4.34 -28.27
N GLU A 59 10.11 4.47 -27.25
CA GLU A 59 9.95 3.82 -25.97
C GLU A 59 9.08 4.67 -25.03
N ARG A 60 8.05 4.05 -24.47
CA ARG A 60 7.18 4.67 -23.45
C ARG A 60 7.76 4.43 -22.07
N TRP A 61 7.74 5.47 -21.25
CA TRP A 61 8.14 5.42 -19.86
C TRP A 61 6.92 5.52 -18.96
N TRP A 62 6.94 4.78 -17.88
CA TRP A 62 5.83 4.62 -16.96
C TRP A 62 6.24 5.00 -15.54
N GLN A 63 5.31 5.55 -14.79
CA GLN A 63 5.45 5.84 -13.37
C GLN A 63 4.20 5.41 -12.61
N THR A 64 4.35 5.20 -11.28
CA THR A 64 3.19 4.95 -10.41
C THR A 64 2.39 6.22 -10.22
N VAL A 65 1.07 6.07 -10.13
CA VAL A 65 0.15 7.13 -9.73
C VAL A 65 -0.17 6.95 -8.24
N LEU A 66 -0.30 8.05 -7.52
CA LEU A 66 -0.86 8.01 -6.17
C LEU A 66 -2.37 7.82 -6.29
N VAL A 67 -2.84 6.61 -6.03
CA VAL A 67 -4.25 6.24 -6.15
C VAL A 67 -4.82 5.79 -4.81
N ASP A 68 -6.11 6.00 -4.65
CA ASP A 68 -6.88 5.39 -3.57
C ASP A 68 -7.14 3.92 -3.91
N LEU A 69 -6.45 3.02 -3.22
CA LEU A 69 -6.58 1.58 -3.38
C LEU A 69 -7.43 0.96 -2.26
N ARG A 70 -8.50 1.65 -1.85
CA ARG A 70 -9.45 1.08 -0.91
C ARG A 70 -10.00 -0.24 -1.44
N GLU A 71 -10.15 -1.20 -0.54
CA GLU A 71 -10.90 -2.39 -0.86
C GLU A 71 -12.39 -2.04 -1.00
N PRO A 72 -13.10 -2.68 -1.92
CA PRO A 72 -14.54 -2.51 -2.02
C PRO A 72 -15.22 -3.06 -0.76
N ASP A 73 -16.40 -2.55 -0.47
CA ASP A 73 -17.25 -3.10 0.58
C ASP A 73 -17.55 -4.59 0.28
N TYR A 74 -17.02 -5.46 1.13
CA TYR A 74 -17.08 -6.92 0.97
C TYR A 74 -18.52 -7.43 0.88
N ASP A 75 -19.43 -6.87 1.66
CA ASP A 75 -20.83 -7.30 1.71
C ASP A 75 -21.62 -6.94 0.47
N SER A 76 -21.18 -5.91 -0.25
CA SER A 76 -21.76 -5.50 -1.53
C SER A 76 -21.34 -6.38 -2.71
N LEU A 77 -20.33 -7.24 -2.56
CA LEU A 77 -19.76 -8.03 -3.65
C LEU A 77 -20.57 -9.30 -3.93
N SER A 78 -20.54 -9.74 -5.21
CA SER A 78 -21.02 -11.05 -5.59
C SER A 78 -20.19 -12.18 -4.96
N PRO A 79 -20.71 -13.40 -4.81
CA PRO A 79 -19.94 -14.53 -4.29
C PRO A 79 -18.64 -14.80 -5.07
N GLN A 80 -18.65 -14.59 -6.39
CA GLN A 80 -17.47 -14.74 -7.25
C GLN A 80 -16.43 -13.67 -6.96
N ASP A 81 -16.85 -12.41 -6.78
CA ASP A 81 -15.95 -11.29 -6.51
C ASP A 81 -15.37 -11.38 -5.10
N ARG A 82 -16.15 -11.85 -4.12
CA ARG A 82 -15.66 -12.16 -2.76
C ARG A 82 -14.55 -13.20 -2.80
N ALA A 83 -14.75 -14.31 -3.50
CA ALA A 83 -13.74 -15.35 -3.63
C ALA A 83 -12.44 -14.81 -4.30
N ALA A 84 -12.60 -14.00 -5.34
CA ALA A 84 -11.44 -13.35 -5.99
C ALA A 84 -10.71 -12.37 -5.08
N LEU A 85 -11.43 -11.62 -4.25
CA LEU A 85 -10.85 -10.71 -3.26
C LEU A 85 -10.13 -11.47 -2.16
N ASP A 86 -10.70 -12.56 -1.67
CA ASP A 86 -10.09 -13.41 -0.63
C ASP A 86 -8.81 -14.08 -1.14
N GLU A 87 -8.80 -14.58 -2.37
CA GLU A 87 -7.60 -15.12 -3.02
C GLU A 87 -6.53 -14.02 -3.16
N TRP A 88 -6.94 -12.82 -3.60
CA TRP A 88 -6.04 -11.68 -3.68
C TRP A 88 -5.46 -11.32 -2.31
N ARG A 89 -6.27 -11.20 -1.25
CA ARG A 89 -5.82 -10.93 0.12
C ARG A 89 -4.81 -11.96 0.59
N ALA A 90 -5.13 -13.25 0.43
CA ALA A 90 -4.22 -14.33 0.78
C ALA A 90 -2.86 -14.21 0.06
N SER A 91 -2.87 -13.80 -1.20
CA SER A 91 -1.66 -13.58 -1.99
C SER A 91 -0.78 -12.41 -1.51
N GLN A 92 -1.34 -11.45 -0.74
CA GLN A 92 -0.59 -10.31 -0.20
C GLN A 92 0.13 -10.65 1.12
N ILE A 93 -0.35 -11.63 1.89
CA ILE A 93 0.18 -11.97 3.23
C ILE A 93 1.70 -12.12 3.28
N PRO A 94 2.37 -12.85 2.37
CA PRO A 94 3.83 -12.96 2.43
C PRO A 94 4.56 -11.63 2.29
N GLY A 95 4.05 -10.73 1.44
CA GLY A 95 4.61 -9.40 1.26
C GLY A 95 4.43 -8.49 2.48
N GLU A 96 3.25 -8.53 3.08
CA GLU A 96 2.94 -7.77 4.29
C GLU A 96 3.80 -8.24 5.47
N LEU A 97 3.94 -9.55 5.68
CA LEU A 97 4.82 -10.10 6.71
C LEU A 97 6.28 -9.75 6.47
N ALA A 98 6.74 -9.76 5.21
CA ALA A 98 8.09 -9.34 4.86
C ALA A 98 8.33 -7.86 5.18
N LEU A 99 7.35 -6.99 4.94
CA LEU A 99 7.43 -5.56 5.26
C LEU A 99 7.52 -5.34 6.77
N VAL A 100 6.67 -6.00 7.57
CA VAL A 100 6.72 -5.93 9.04
C VAL A 100 8.06 -6.44 9.56
N ASN A 101 8.54 -7.58 9.09
CA ASN A 101 9.83 -8.14 9.48
C ASN A 101 11.00 -7.20 9.11
N ARG A 102 10.95 -6.57 7.93
CA ARG A 102 11.95 -5.56 7.52
C ARG A 102 11.90 -4.36 8.45
N PHE A 103 10.72 -3.83 8.77
CA PHE A 103 10.57 -2.72 9.71
C PHE A 103 11.23 -3.04 11.06
N VAL A 104 10.90 -4.18 11.68
CA VAL A 104 11.44 -4.58 12.98
C VAL A 104 12.97 -4.67 12.96
N ARG A 105 13.55 -5.23 11.89
CA ARG A 105 15.01 -5.37 11.77
C ARG A 105 15.73 -4.06 11.47
N GLU A 106 15.10 -3.16 10.72
CA GLU A 106 15.80 -2.05 10.08
C GLU A 106 15.38 -0.66 10.58
N VAL A 107 14.34 -0.58 11.43
CA VAL A 107 13.81 0.71 11.92
C VAL A 107 14.90 1.66 12.44
N ARG A 108 15.90 1.11 13.16
CA ARG A 108 17.00 1.91 13.73
C ARG A 108 17.96 2.45 12.66
N LYS A 109 18.07 1.79 11.50
CA LYS A 109 18.95 2.22 10.41
C LYS A 109 18.35 3.40 9.63
N HIS A 110 17.03 3.53 9.66
CA HIS A 110 16.31 4.55 8.89
C HIS A 110 16.05 5.84 9.68
N GLY A 111 16.36 5.85 11.00
CA GLY A 111 16.17 7.03 11.85
C GLY A 111 14.74 7.56 11.79
N GLY A 112 14.59 8.86 11.62
CA GLY A 112 13.27 9.52 11.53
C GLY A 112 12.41 9.14 10.32
N TRP A 113 12.92 8.37 9.37
CA TRP A 113 12.17 7.89 8.21
C TRP A 113 11.29 6.68 8.51
N ALA A 114 11.61 5.89 9.52
CA ALA A 114 10.81 4.76 9.93
C ALA A 114 9.99 5.12 11.17
N LYS A 115 8.69 4.97 11.08
CA LYS A 115 7.74 5.31 12.16
C LYS A 115 6.71 4.19 12.29
N SER A 116 6.26 3.96 13.52
CA SER A 116 5.10 3.12 13.80
C SER A 116 4.22 3.78 14.84
N SER A 117 2.96 3.42 14.83
CA SER A 117 1.97 3.84 15.81
C SER A 117 1.21 2.62 16.31
N ARG A 118 0.78 2.67 17.55
CA ARG A 118 -0.16 1.72 18.15
C ARG A 118 -1.17 2.53 18.93
N ALA A 119 -2.44 2.23 18.72
CA ALA A 119 -3.54 2.82 19.46
C ALA A 119 -4.55 1.71 19.78
N VAL A 120 -5.19 1.84 20.90
CA VAL A 120 -6.35 1.04 21.30
C VAL A 120 -7.45 2.02 21.67
N GLY A 121 -8.64 1.83 21.12
CA GLY A 121 -9.78 2.71 21.36
C GLY A 121 -11.08 2.05 20.97
N TYR A 122 -12.19 2.69 21.34
CA TYR A 122 -13.53 2.25 20.96
C TYR A 122 -14.00 3.13 19.81
N TYR A 123 -14.47 2.52 18.75
CA TYR A 123 -14.92 3.20 17.53
C TYR A 123 -16.25 2.61 17.06
N THR A 124 -17.12 3.45 16.58
CA THR A 124 -18.25 3.01 15.77
C THR A 124 -17.78 2.73 14.32
N ALA A 125 -18.58 2.03 13.54
CA ALA A 125 -18.29 1.86 12.10
C ALA A 125 -18.19 3.21 11.38
N GLU A 126 -19.08 4.16 11.73
CA GLU A 126 -19.08 5.51 11.18
C GLU A 126 -17.80 6.30 11.54
N ASP A 127 -17.31 6.18 12.79
CA ASP A 127 -16.03 6.77 13.18
C ASP A 127 -14.86 6.20 12.40
N LEU A 128 -14.86 4.89 12.13
CA LEU A 128 -13.80 4.23 11.34
C LEU A 128 -13.83 4.68 9.88
N ASP A 129 -15.01 4.83 9.28
CA ASP A 129 -15.15 5.34 7.92
C ASP A 129 -14.66 6.79 7.81
N ALA A 130 -15.03 7.64 8.77
CA ALA A 130 -14.55 9.02 8.83
C ALA A 130 -13.02 9.08 9.00
N PHE A 131 -12.48 8.31 9.94
CA PHE A 131 -11.05 8.21 10.19
C PHE A 131 -10.28 7.72 8.94
N PHE A 132 -10.82 6.73 8.23
CA PHE A 132 -10.19 6.22 7.01
C PHE A 132 -10.20 7.26 5.88
N ASN A 133 -11.28 8.02 5.74
CA ASN A 133 -11.34 9.11 4.77
C ASN A 133 -10.31 10.20 5.09
N ASP A 134 -10.16 10.60 6.35
CA ASP A 134 -9.15 11.55 6.78
C ASP A 134 -7.73 11.03 6.55
N TYR A 135 -7.48 9.74 6.84
CA TYR A 135 -6.21 9.10 6.55
C TYR A 135 -5.87 9.14 5.05
N MET A 136 -6.82 8.81 4.18
CA MET A 136 -6.63 8.90 2.73
C MET A 136 -6.35 10.33 2.28
N ALA A 137 -7.07 11.32 2.82
CA ALA A 137 -6.81 12.72 2.55
C ALA A 137 -5.38 13.15 2.95
N LEU A 138 -4.87 12.63 4.09
CA LEU A 138 -3.49 12.87 4.52
C LEU A 138 -2.48 12.22 3.57
N LEU A 139 -2.74 11.01 3.08
CA LEU A 139 -1.87 10.37 2.09
C LEU A 139 -1.74 11.22 0.81
N PHE A 140 -2.87 11.74 0.28
CA PHE A 140 -2.85 12.62 -0.89
C PHE A 140 -2.20 13.98 -0.61
N LYS A 141 -2.37 14.50 0.61
CA LYS A 141 -1.79 15.80 1.00
C LYS A 141 -0.26 15.76 1.10
N TYR A 142 0.31 14.66 1.60
CA TYR A 142 1.74 14.57 1.88
C TYR A 142 2.49 13.63 0.94
N GLY A 143 1.79 12.80 0.19
CA GLY A 143 2.39 11.93 -0.81
C GLY A 143 2.65 12.68 -2.11
N HIS A 144 3.72 12.31 -2.78
CA HIS A 144 4.09 12.83 -4.09
C HIS A 144 4.28 11.67 -5.07
N THR A 145 4.01 11.90 -6.33
CA THR A 145 4.47 10.99 -7.39
C THR A 145 5.99 11.12 -7.53
N ALA A 146 6.63 10.16 -8.18
CA ALA A 146 8.08 10.24 -8.41
C ALA A 146 8.48 11.52 -9.18
N LYS A 147 7.60 12.01 -10.04
CA LYS A 147 7.80 13.22 -10.85
C LYS A 147 7.77 14.50 -10.01
N ASP A 148 6.86 14.58 -9.05
CA ASP A 148 6.59 15.80 -8.27
C ASP A 148 7.28 15.75 -6.91
N ALA A 149 8.05 14.69 -6.64
CA ALA A 149 8.74 14.50 -5.37
C ALA A 149 9.79 15.59 -5.12
N PRO A 150 9.74 16.29 -3.98
CA PRO A 150 10.73 17.30 -3.66
C PRO A 150 12.12 16.69 -3.41
N PRO A 151 13.20 17.49 -3.52
CA PRO A 151 14.55 17.03 -3.23
C PRO A 151 14.65 16.38 -1.84
N GLY A 152 15.23 15.19 -1.78
CA GLY A 152 15.36 14.43 -0.54
C GLY A 152 14.17 13.51 -0.21
N ALA A 153 13.09 13.56 -0.98
CA ALA A 153 12.00 12.59 -0.85
C ALA A 153 12.50 11.15 -1.11
N ARG A 154 11.87 10.19 -0.47
CA ARG A 154 12.19 8.76 -0.62
C ARG A 154 10.93 7.96 -0.87
N PRO A 155 10.99 6.89 -1.67
CA PRO A 155 9.87 5.97 -1.80
C PRO A 155 9.57 5.31 -0.44
N MET A 156 8.30 5.38 -0.03
CA MET A 156 7.82 4.86 1.24
C MET A 156 6.70 3.87 1.03
N GLN A 157 6.70 2.80 1.80
CA GLN A 157 5.59 1.87 1.89
C GLN A 157 4.85 2.11 3.20
N LEU A 158 3.62 2.58 3.12
CA LEU A 158 2.74 2.77 4.26
C LEU A 158 1.71 1.64 4.29
N ARG A 159 1.42 1.16 5.48
CA ARG A 159 0.35 0.18 5.73
C ARG A 159 -0.39 0.59 6.98
N MET A 160 -1.67 0.50 6.92
CA MET A 160 -2.54 0.68 8.07
C MET A 160 -3.52 -0.50 8.13
N PHE A 161 -3.53 -1.17 9.25
CA PHE A 161 -4.46 -2.25 9.55
C PHE A 161 -5.20 -1.90 10.84
N TYR A 162 -6.49 -2.09 10.84
CA TYR A 162 -7.32 -2.08 12.02
C TYR A 162 -8.30 -3.24 11.93
N ILE A 163 -8.52 -3.87 13.04
CA ILE A 163 -9.40 -5.01 13.19
C ILE A 163 -10.07 -4.89 14.56
N PRO A 164 -11.35 -5.19 14.68
CA PRO A 164 -12.00 -5.30 15.99
C PRO A 164 -11.27 -6.36 16.83
N ASP A 165 -11.00 -6.05 18.08
CA ASP A 165 -10.62 -7.08 19.04
C ASP A 165 -11.79 -8.04 19.23
N GLU A 166 -11.50 -9.31 19.57
CA GLU A 166 -12.55 -10.21 20.03
C GLU A 166 -13.25 -9.55 21.24
N PRO A 167 -14.57 -9.64 21.34
CA PRO A 167 -15.26 -9.03 22.47
C PRO A 167 -14.69 -9.60 23.77
N ALA A 168 -13.93 -8.76 24.50
CA ALA A 168 -13.44 -9.12 25.80
C ALA A 168 -14.64 -9.45 26.69
N GLU A 169 -14.56 -10.55 27.42
CA GLU A 169 -15.57 -10.87 28.43
C GLU A 169 -15.74 -9.64 29.34
N PRO A 170 -16.98 -9.32 29.78
CA PRO A 170 -17.27 -8.08 30.53
C PRO A 170 -16.38 -7.81 31.75
N GLU A 171 -15.78 -8.87 32.31
CA GLU A 171 -14.83 -8.79 33.42
C GLU A 171 -13.45 -8.23 33.03
N GLU A 172 -13.01 -8.40 31.78
CA GLU A 172 -11.71 -7.88 31.30
C GLU A 172 -11.75 -6.39 31.01
N ILE A 173 -12.91 -5.86 30.57
CA ILE A 173 -13.10 -4.43 30.28
C ILE A 173 -12.91 -3.59 31.56
N GLY A 174 -13.40 -4.07 32.70
CA GLY A 174 -13.23 -3.40 33.98
C GLY A 174 -11.77 -3.33 34.47
N GLN A 175 -10.94 -4.30 34.09
CA GLN A 175 -9.53 -4.33 34.48
C GLN A 175 -8.65 -3.44 33.58
N LEU A 176 -8.97 -3.32 32.29
CA LEU A 176 -8.27 -2.43 31.36
C LEU A 176 -8.51 -0.96 31.69
N ALA A 177 -9.77 -0.59 31.96
CA ALA A 177 -10.12 0.79 32.36
C ALA A 177 -9.44 1.23 33.67
N SER A 178 -9.18 0.30 34.60
CA SER A 178 -8.50 0.60 35.86
C SER A 178 -6.96 0.73 35.71
N ARG A 179 -6.35 0.18 34.65
CA ARG A 179 -4.91 0.29 34.37
C ARG A 179 -4.54 1.57 33.64
N ASP A 180 -5.43 2.11 32.81
CA ASP A 180 -5.15 3.30 31.99
C ASP A 180 -5.18 4.60 32.78
N CYS A 181 -5.80 4.60 33.98
CA CYS A 181 -5.82 5.77 34.84
C CYS A 181 -4.46 6.11 35.52
N ARG A 182 -3.46 5.22 35.42
CA ARG A 182 -2.13 5.40 36.04
C ARG A 182 -1.04 5.92 35.10
N LEU A 183 -1.32 6.10 33.83
CA LEU A 183 -0.33 6.54 32.83
C LEU A 183 -0.49 8.02 32.43
N ARG A 184 -1.32 8.79 33.13
CA ARG A 184 -1.51 10.23 32.91
C ARG A 184 -1.02 11.08 34.08
N MET A 185 0.10 10.72 34.71
CA MET A 185 0.84 11.62 35.58
C MET A 185 2.28 11.74 35.11
#